data_5af108b24429cab34746a9c56691560f
#
_entry.id   5af108b24429cab34746a9c56691560f
#
_cell.length_a   1.000
_cell.length_b   1.000
_cell.length_c   1.000
_cell.angle_alpha   90.00
_cell.angle_beta   90.00
_cell.angle_gamma   90.00
#
_symmetry.space_group_name_H-M   'P 1'
#
loop_
_entity.id
_entity.type
_entity.pdbx_description
1 polymer ?
#
loop_
_entity_poly.entity_id
_entity_poly.type
_entity_poly.pdbx_seq_one_letter_code
_entity_poly.pdbx_strand_id
1 'polypeptide(L)'
;MRRIRILLAGTLCVTMLLFLGTGNDVSAAELPEVQTDSTTVDTRPDYVVYVNTALNCVTIKQRNEDGSLTPIKAMVCSCGREGAETPEGTFRTSDYYVWRKMVDNTFGRYAVRFNRKILFHSVPYIEESPDTLEWEEYNKLGESASLGCVRLAAEDAKWIYDNCKRGTKVVVYSDTEEAGELGKPTALKIEADSPYRTWDPTDDSADNPWSGGAGIAVTPFTGTIDEFDYVAYADRYPDLQDMFGYV
;
A
#
# COMPACT_ATOMS: atom_id res chain seq x y z
N MET A 1 -34.48 47.91 23.42
CA MET A 1 -33.40 48.30 24.33
C MET A 1 -32.07 48.19 23.61
N ARG A 2 -31.43 49.33 23.34
CA ARG A 2 -30.14 49.49 22.66
C ARG A 2 -29.04 49.10 23.64
N ARG A 3 -28.03 48.32 23.19
CA ARG A 3 -26.72 48.23 23.87
C ARG A 3 -25.58 48.40 22.85
N ILE A 4 -24.96 49.44 23.04
CA ILE A 4 -23.74 50.17 22.72
C ILE A 4 -22.53 49.25 22.45
N ARG A 5 -21.91 49.51 21.28
CA ARG A 5 -20.56 49.05 20.96
C ARG A 5 -19.54 50.05 21.51
N ILE A 6 -18.54 49.60 22.26
CA ILE A 6 -17.37 50.38 22.65
C ILE A 6 -16.18 49.95 21.76
N LEU A 7 -15.68 50.85 20.92
CA LEU A 7 -14.40 50.79 20.27
C LEU A 7 -13.35 51.34 21.25
N LEU A 8 -12.31 50.56 21.52
CA LEU A 8 -11.07 51.10 22.09
C LEU A 8 -10.01 51.25 20.97
N ALA A 9 -9.69 52.50 20.68
CA ALA A 9 -8.57 52.89 19.86
C ALA A 9 -7.33 53.03 20.77
N GLY A 10 -6.35 52.16 20.54
CA GLY A 10 -5.03 52.27 21.21
C GLY A 10 -4.07 53.09 20.36
N THR A 11 -3.73 54.24 20.85
CA THR A 11 -2.75 55.19 20.25
C THR A 11 -1.35 54.68 20.53
N LEU A 12 -0.57 54.36 19.49
CA LEU A 12 0.85 54.03 19.57
C LEU A 12 1.68 55.32 19.49
N CYS A 13 2.33 55.70 20.61
CA CYS A 13 3.22 56.80 20.70
C CYS A 13 4.62 56.39 20.21
N VAL A 14 5.06 56.95 19.07
CA VAL A 14 6.41 56.75 18.55
C VAL A 14 7.29 57.86 19.10
N THR A 15 8.21 57.53 20.01
CA THR A 15 9.30 58.43 20.44
C THR A 15 10.51 58.20 19.55
N MET A 16 10.81 59.22 18.74
CA MET A 16 11.99 59.29 17.88
C MET A 16 13.19 59.81 18.71
N LEU A 17 14.15 58.93 19.03
CA LEU A 17 15.45 59.32 19.56
C LEU A 17 16.42 59.46 18.39
N LEU A 18 16.87 60.71 18.15
CA LEU A 18 17.99 61.02 17.27
C LEU A 18 19.31 60.75 18.03
N PHE A 19 20.06 59.72 17.58
CA PHE A 19 21.46 59.54 17.93
C PHE A 19 22.33 59.92 16.73
N LEU A 20 23.06 61.04 16.84
CA LEU A 20 24.21 61.39 15.99
C LEU A 20 25.43 60.66 16.54
N GLY A 21 26.00 59.71 15.79
CA GLY A 21 27.23 59.01 16.17
C GLY A 21 27.91 58.36 14.96
N THR A 22 28.90 59.04 14.43
CA THR A 22 30.13 58.57 13.74
C THR A 22 30.18 57.27 13.05
N GLY A 23 30.52 57.28 11.75
CA GLY A 23 30.63 56.17 10.82
C GLY A 23 31.45 54.99 11.29
N ASN A 24 30.89 53.84 11.05
CA ASN A 24 31.64 52.62 10.78
C ASN A 24 30.86 51.90 9.66
N ASP A 25 31.61 51.56 8.62
CA ASP A 25 31.11 50.75 7.51
C ASP A 25 30.52 49.44 8.03
N VAL A 26 29.20 49.34 8.03
CA VAL A 26 28.52 48.08 8.25
C VAL A 26 28.42 47.39 6.89
N SER A 27 29.29 46.40 6.68
CA SER A 27 29.18 45.43 5.62
C SER A 27 27.75 44.87 5.63
N ALA A 28 27.06 44.96 4.49
CA ALA A 28 25.75 44.37 4.30
C ALA A 28 25.86 42.87 4.58
N ALA A 29 25.29 42.43 5.71
CA ALA A 29 25.13 41.01 5.97
C ALA A 29 24.19 40.46 4.91
N GLU A 30 24.74 39.63 4.05
CA GLU A 30 23.99 38.83 3.10
C GLU A 30 22.96 38.02 3.87
N LEU A 31 21.67 38.20 3.58
CA LEU A 31 20.59 37.36 4.12
C LEU A 31 20.88 35.95 3.67
N PRO A 32 20.74 34.94 4.54
CA PRO A 32 20.93 33.57 4.11
C PRO A 32 19.96 33.27 2.98
N GLU A 33 20.50 32.81 1.83
CA GLU A 33 19.72 32.27 0.73
C GLU A 33 18.78 31.20 1.31
N VAL A 34 17.49 31.40 1.14
CA VAL A 34 16.49 30.34 1.37
C VAL A 34 16.86 29.22 0.43
N GLN A 35 17.49 28.17 0.95
CA GLN A 35 17.68 26.94 0.22
C GLN A 35 16.29 26.44 -0.14
N THR A 36 15.92 26.62 -1.40
CA THR A 36 14.74 25.99 -1.98
C THR A 36 14.95 24.49 -1.85
N ASP A 37 14.14 23.89 -1.01
CA ASP A 37 14.04 22.45 -0.79
C ASP A 37 14.06 21.78 -2.17
N SER A 38 15.12 21.01 -2.43
CA SER A 38 15.24 20.24 -3.65
C SER A 38 14.11 19.19 -3.60
N THR A 39 13.03 19.43 -4.32
CA THR A 39 12.02 18.43 -4.59
C THR A 39 12.73 17.24 -5.20
N THR A 40 12.98 16.22 -4.38
CA THR A 40 13.49 14.94 -4.87
C THR A 40 12.45 14.39 -5.84
N VAL A 41 12.80 14.38 -7.12
CA VAL A 41 11.94 13.80 -8.16
C VAL A 41 11.80 12.31 -7.85
N ASP A 42 10.57 11.85 -7.63
CA ASP A 42 10.28 10.44 -7.42
C ASP A 42 10.54 9.68 -8.72
N THR A 43 11.65 8.93 -8.75
CA THR A 43 12.14 8.21 -9.94
C THR A 43 11.52 6.82 -10.09
N ARG A 44 10.59 6.41 -9.20
CA ARG A 44 9.89 5.13 -9.35
C ARG A 44 9.12 5.09 -10.68
N PRO A 45 9.04 3.92 -11.34
CA PRO A 45 8.25 3.77 -12.56
C PRO A 45 6.81 4.24 -12.37
N ASP A 46 6.14 4.59 -13.47
CA ASP A 46 4.73 4.98 -13.44
C ASP A 46 3.86 3.74 -13.63
N TYR A 47 3.13 3.37 -12.58
CA TYR A 47 2.24 2.23 -12.56
C TYR A 47 0.77 2.63 -12.62
N VAL A 48 -0.06 1.71 -13.10
CA VAL A 48 -1.52 1.76 -12.99
C VAL A 48 -1.98 0.45 -12.33
N VAL A 49 -2.77 0.57 -11.28
CA VAL A 49 -3.32 -0.57 -10.55
C VAL A 49 -4.74 -0.83 -11.05
N TYR A 50 -5.02 -2.02 -11.55
CA TYR A 50 -6.34 -2.47 -11.94
C TYR A 50 -6.86 -3.46 -10.91
N VAL A 51 -8.08 -3.27 -10.43
CA VAL A 51 -8.74 -4.13 -9.45
C VAL A 51 -10.02 -4.69 -10.05
N ASN A 52 -10.04 -5.98 -10.34
CA ASN A 52 -11.25 -6.70 -10.75
C ASN A 52 -11.97 -7.24 -9.52
N THR A 53 -13.10 -6.64 -9.17
CA THR A 53 -13.87 -6.99 -7.97
C THR A 53 -14.63 -8.29 -8.11
N ALA A 54 -15.09 -8.66 -9.32
CA ALA A 54 -15.82 -9.90 -9.55
C ALA A 54 -14.93 -11.13 -9.36
N LEU A 55 -13.69 -11.06 -9.84
CA LEU A 55 -12.75 -12.18 -9.76
C LEU A 55 -11.71 -12.02 -8.66
N ASN A 56 -11.77 -10.94 -7.86
CA ASN A 56 -10.85 -10.69 -6.74
C ASN A 56 -9.38 -10.78 -7.16
N CYS A 57 -9.02 -10.03 -8.20
CA CYS A 57 -7.69 -9.99 -8.79
C CYS A 57 -7.22 -8.55 -8.99
N VAL A 58 -5.96 -8.29 -8.66
CA VAL A 58 -5.27 -7.03 -8.94
C VAL A 58 -4.26 -7.28 -10.06
N THR A 59 -4.28 -6.43 -11.11
CA THR A 59 -3.26 -6.40 -12.16
C THR A 59 -2.51 -5.09 -12.10
N ILE A 60 -1.19 -5.16 -11.98
CA ILE A 60 -0.31 -4.00 -12.06
C ILE A 60 0.16 -3.86 -13.51
N LYS A 61 0.01 -2.66 -14.07
CA LYS A 61 0.54 -2.33 -15.38
C LYS A 61 1.55 -1.20 -15.28
N GLN A 62 2.69 -1.36 -15.92
CA GLN A 62 3.70 -0.31 -16.04
C GLN A 62 3.39 0.54 -17.27
N ARG A 63 3.48 1.86 -17.12
CA ARG A 63 3.41 2.78 -18.24
C ARG A 63 4.76 2.90 -18.91
N ASN A 64 4.78 2.67 -20.22
CA ASN A 64 5.94 2.82 -21.06
C ASN A 64 6.11 4.29 -21.51
N GLU A 65 7.29 4.60 -22.09
CA GLU A 65 7.59 5.94 -22.59
C GLU A 65 6.64 6.41 -23.71
N ASP A 66 6.13 5.48 -24.52
CA ASP A 66 5.15 5.73 -25.58
C ASP A 66 3.71 5.90 -25.04
N GLY A 67 3.51 5.78 -23.73
CA GLY A 67 2.22 5.88 -23.05
C GLY A 67 1.41 4.56 -23.01
N SER A 68 1.87 3.50 -23.67
CA SER A 68 1.27 2.18 -23.61
C SER A 68 1.40 1.59 -22.19
N LEU A 69 0.61 0.54 -21.88
CA LEU A 69 0.62 -0.13 -20.59
C LEU A 69 0.99 -1.60 -20.79
N THR A 70 2.03 -2.04 -20.09
CA THR A 70 2.46 -3.46 -20.05
C THR A 70 2.06 -4.06 -18.71
N PRO A 71 1.26 -5.15 -18.67
CA PRO A 71 0.98 -5.88 -17.44
C PRO A 71 2.25 -6.55 -16.93
N ILE A 72 2.56 -6.35 -15.65
CA ILE A 72 3.83 -6.81 -15.05
C ILE A 72 3.65 -7.69 -13.83
N LYS A 73 2.49 -7.64 -13.16
CA LYS A 73 2.22 -8.44 -11.96
C LYS A 73 0.72 -8.63 -11.80
N ALA A 74 0.31 -9.84 -11.44
CA ALA A 74 -1.01 -10.16 -10.95
C ALA A 74 -0.92 -10.52 -9.46
N MET A 75 -1.98 -10.19 -8.70
CA MET A 75 -2.08 -10.47 -7.27
C MET A 75 -3.49 -10.98 -6.97
N VAL A 76 -3.60 -12.05 -6.21
CA VAL A 76 -4.89 -12.45 -5.65
C VAL A 76 -5.27 -11.50 -4.53
N CYS A 77 -6.56 -11.12 -4.45
CA CYS A 77 -7.02 -10.20 -3.41
C CYS A 77 -8.36 -10.63 -2.83
N SER A 78 -8.81 -9.97 -1.77
CA SER A 78 -10.20 -9.99 -1.31
C SER A 78 -10.76 -8.58 -1.36
N CYS A 79 -11.78 -8.40 -2.20
CA CYS A 79 -12.55 -7.17 -2.30
C CYS A 79 -13.72 -7.15 -1.30
N GLY A 80 -14.51 -6.09 -1.32
CA GLY A 80 -15.69 -5.93 -0.47
C GLY A 80 -16.74 -7.02 -0.71
N ARG A 81 -17.28 -7.55 0.39
CA ARG A 81 -18.39 -8.51 0.37
C ARG A 81 -19.71 -7.80 0.01
N GLU A 82 -20.76 -8.58 -0.22
CA GLU A 82 -22.12 -8.09 -0.41
C GLU A 82 -22.55 -7.13 0.70
N GLY A 83 -23.08 -5.97 0.32
CA GLY A 83 -23.47 -4.88 1.21
C GLY A 83 -22.31 -4.00 1.72
N ALA A 84 -21.08 -4.30 1.30
CA ALA A 84 -19.88 -3.52 1.62
C ALA A 84 -18.88 -3.53 0.44
N GLU A 85 -19.38 -3.42 -0.78
CA GLU A 85 -18.64 -3.58 -2.02
C GLU A 85 -17.48 -2.59 -2.13
N THR A 86 -16.39 -3.00 -2.75
CA THR A 86 -15.33 -2.09 -3.18
C THR A 86 -15.86 -1.21 -4.33
N PRO A 87 -15.93 0.13 -4.16
CA PRO A 87 -16.54 1.00 -5.16
C PRO A 87 -15.80 0.97 -6.49
N GLU A 88 -16.51 0.74 -7.60
CA GLU A 88 -15.98 0.86 -8.95
C GLU A 88 -15.66 2.31 -9.30
N GLY A 89 -14.71 2.50 -10.20
CA GLY A 89 -14.31 3.80 -10.71
C GLY A 89 -12.81 3.98 -10.85
N THR A 90 -12.41 5.24 -11.08
CA THR A 90 -11.01 5.63 -11.20
C THR A 90 -10.61 6.51 -10.02
N PHE A 91 -9.57 6.10 -9.33
CA PHE A 91 -9.06 6.74 -8.12
C PHE A 91 -7.55 6.99 -8.22
N ARG A 92 -6.97 7.53 -7.14
CA ARG A 92 -5.52 7.72 -7.01
C ARG A 92 -5.07 7.41 -5.60
N THR A 93 -3.88 6.83 -5.47
CA THR A 93 -3.25 6.61 -4.16
C THR A 93 -2.97 7.93 -3.45
N SER A 94 -3.07 7.94 -2.10
CA SER A 94 -2.87 9.16 -1.30
C SER A 94 -2.00 8.95 -0.07
N ASP A 95 -2.45 8.24 0.94
CA ASP A 95 -1.77 8.09 2.23
C ASP A 95 -1.22 6.68 2.38
N TYR A 96 -0.05 6.57 3.02
CA TYR A 96 0.70 5.34 3.20
C TYR A 96 0.96 5.10 4.67
N TYR A 97 0.73 3.87 5.13
CA TYR A 97 0.91 3.47 6.53
C TYR A 97 1.61 2.12 6.59
N VAL A 98 2.67 1.98 7.39
CA VAL A 98 3.26 0.67 7.66
C VAL A 98 2.24 -0.20 8.37
N TRP A 99 1.59 0.35 9.40
CA TRP A 99 0.45 -0.25 10.10
C TRP A 99 -0.72 0.72 10.13
N ARG A 100 -1.92 0.21 9.95
CA ARG A 100 -3.15 0.99 10.02
C ARG A 100 -4.22 0.24 10.79
N LYS A 101 -4.72 0.84 11.88
CA LYS A 101 -5.90 0.33 12.59
C LYS A 101 -7.14 0.46 11.72
N MET A 102 -7.88 -0.64 11.58
CA MET A 102 -9.10 -0.76 10.80
C MET A 102 -10.35 -0.49 11.64
N VAL A 103 -11.51 -0.42 10.98
CA VAL A 103 -12.80 -0.10 11.65
C VAL A 103 -13.29 -1.19 12.59
N ASP A 104 -12.86 -2.42 12.38
CA ASP A 104 -13.15 -3.63 13.19
C ASP A 104 -12.13 -3.87 14.32
N ASN A 105 -11.26 -2.89 14.58
CA ASN A 105 -10.16 -2.92 15.54
C ASN A 105 -8.99 -3.85 15.20
N THR A 106 -8.98 -4.46 14.02
CA THR A 106 -7.82 -5.17 13.48
C THR A 106 -6.81 -4.19 12.90
N PHE A 107 -5.69 -4.70 12.38
CA PHE A 107 -4.61 -3.91 11.79
C PHE A 107 -4.27 -4.43 10.39
N GLY A 108 -4.16 -3.52 9.43
CA GLY A 108 -3.63 -3.81 8.11
C GLY A 108 -2.19 -3.32 8.00
N ARG A 109 -1.30 -4.16 7.47
CA ARG A 109 0.10 -3.81 7.20
C ARG A 109 0.25 -3.29 5.77
N TYR A 110 1.23 -2.41 5.53
CA TYR A 110 1.50 -1.80 4.23
C TYR A 110 0.27 -1.18 3.57
N ALA A 111 -0.49 -0.42 4.36
CA ALA A 111 -1.76 0.13 3.91
C ALA A 111 -1.57 1.37 3.02
N VAL A 112 -2.21 1.36 1.83
CA VAL A 112 -2.18 2.45 0.85
C VAL A 112 -3.61 2.88 0.53
N ARG A 113 -3.96 4.11 0.89
CA ARG A 113 -5.27 4.69 0.62
C ARG A 113 -5.42 5.04 -0.86
N PHE A 114 -6.55 4.73 -1.47
CA PHE A 114 -6.85 5.18 -2.84
C PHE A 114 -8.25 5.80 -3.00
N ASN A 115 -9.18 5.56 -2.07
CA ASN A 115 -10.50 6.18 -2.11
C ASN A 115 -11.06 6.37 -0.70
N ARG A 116 -11.16 7.61 -0.21
CA ARG A 116 -11.75 7.96 1.12
C ARG A 116 -11.32 7.00 2.24
N LYS A 117 -12.15 5.97 2.55
CA LYS A 117 -11.89 4.97 3.60
C LYS A 117 -11.35 3.65 3.04
N ILE A 118 -11.21 3.53 1.72
CA ILE A 118 -10.80 2.30 1.05
C ILE A 118 -9.29 2.31 0.85
N LEU A 119 -8.65 1.22 1.22
CA LEU A 119 -7.21 1.02 1.14
C LEU A 119 -6.89 -0.33 0.49
N PHE A 120 -5.71 -0.42 -0.11
CA PHE A 120 -4.96 -1.67 -0.23
C PHE A 120 -4.29 -1.93 1.12
N HIS A 121 -4.27 -3.15 1.61
CA HIS A 121 -3.52 -3.54 2.81
C HIS A 121 -3.39 -5.07 2.88
N SER A 122 -2.50 -5.55 3.74
CA SER A 122 -2.40 -6.98 4.02
C SER A 122 -3.73 -7.57 4.51
N VAL A 123 -3.86 -8.89 4.54
CA VAL A 123 -4.87 -9.53 5.40
C VAL A 123 -4.75 -8.98 6.82
N PRO A 124 -5.85 -8.85 7.59
CA PRO A 124 -5.81 -8.29 8.92
C PRO A 124 -4.96 -9.06 9.93
N TYR A 125 -4.40 -8.32 10.87
CA TYR A 125 -3.73 -8.80 12.07
C TYR A 125 -4.50 -8.36 13.31
N ILE A 126 -4.43 -9.12 14.40
CA ILE A 126 -5.09 -8.80 15.68
C ILE A 126 -4.40 -7.62 16.36
N GLU A 127 -3.06 -7.52 16.23
CA GLU A 127 -2.23 -6.44 16.77
C GLU A 127 -1.28 -5.89 15.70
N GLU A 128 -0.55 -4.81 16.00
CA GLU A 128 0.52 -4.29 15.14
C GLU A 128 1.78 -5.17 15.21
N SER A 129 1.61 -6.47 14.98
CA SER A 129 2.66 -7.46 15.03
C SER A 129 2.48 -8.51 13.94
N PRO A 130 3.56 -8.90 13.20
CA PRO A 130 3.46 -9.81 12.06
C PRO A 130 3.13 -11.25 12.43
N ASP A 131 3.20 -11.61 13.73
CA ASP A 131 2.88 -12.93 14.27
C ASP A 131 1.42 -13.07 14.76
N THR A 132 0.56 -12.11 14.45
CA THR A 132 -0.84 -12.07 14.90
C THR A 132 -1.85 -12.06 13.76
N LEU A 133 -1.51 -12.71 12.64
CA LEU A 133 -2.36 -12.82 11.46
C LEU A 133 -3.69 -13.48 11.78
N GLU A 134 -4.78 -12.94 11.26
CA GLU A 134 -6.07 -13.62 11.18
C GLU A 134 -6.05 -14.63 10.02
N TRP A 135 -5.51 -15.82 10.27
CA TRP A 135 -5.28 -16.84 9.24
C TRP A 135 -6.58 -17.32 8.53
N GLU A 136 -7.71 -17.29 9.20
CA GLU A 136 -9.02 -17.60 8.61
C GLU A 136 -9.41 -16.55 7.56
N GLU A 137 -9.07 -15.28 7.81
CA GLU A 137 -9.25 -14.20 6.83
C GLU A 137 -8.22 -14.29 5.69
N TYR A 138 -7.00 -14.78 5.98
CA TYR A 138 -6.00 -15.06 4.95
C TYR A 138 -6.51 -16.13 3.98
N ASN A 139 -7.12 -17.18 4.49
CA ASN A 139 -7.70 -18.25 3.70
C ASN A 139 -8.91 -17.82 2.83
N LYS A 140 -9.41 -16.60 3.00
CA LYS A 140 -10.42 -15.99 2.12
C LYS A 140 -9.82 -15.18 0.95
N LEU A 141 -8.49 -15.13 0.81
CA LEU A 141 -7.89 -14.53 -0.38
C LEU A 141 -8.42 -15.21 -1.64
N GLY A 142 -8.88 -14.38 -2.59
CA GLY A 142 -9.57 -14.80 -3.80
C GLY A 142 -11.08 -14.74 -3.73
N GLU A 143 -11.67 -14.42 -2.56
CA GLU A 143 -13.10 -14.29 -2.32
C GLU A 143 -13.45 -12.86 -1.88
N SER A 144 -14.71 -12.43 -2.09
CA SER A 144 -15.21 -11.14 -1.60
C SER A 144 -15.50 -11.23 -0.11
N ALA A 145 -14.61 -10.72 0.74
CA ALA A 145 -14.65 -10.94 2.18
C ALA A 145 -14.46 -9.67 3.02
N SER A 146 -14.01 -8.56 2.44
CA SER A 146 -13.69 -7.33 3.19
C SER A 146 -14.92 -6.43 3.44
N LEU A 147 -14.70 -5.35 4.18
CA LEU A 147 -15.65 -4.24 4.35
C LEU A 147 -15.43 -3.10 3.33
N GLY A 148 -14.94 -3.44 2.14
CA GLY A 148 -14.70 -2.52 1.03
C GLY A 148 -13.24 -2.27 0.68
N CYS A 149 -12.29 -2.53 1.59
CA CYS A 149 -10.87 -2.47 1.29
C CYS A 149 -10.44 -3.64 0.37
N VAL A 150 -9.29 -3.51 -0.26
CA VAL A 150 -8.66 -4.57 -1.06
C VAL A 150 -7.58 -5.22 -0.22
N ARG A 151 -7.86 -6.43 0.30
CA ARG A 151 -6.94 -7.22 1.12
C ARG A 151 -6.03 -8.03 0.22
N LEU A 152 -4.78 -8.13 0.57
CA LEU A 152 -3.70 -8.78 -0.19
C LEU A 152 -2.86 -9.66 0.76
N ALA A 153 -2.06 -10.58 0.23
CA ALA A 153 -0.95 -11.14 0.97
C ALA A 153 0.06 -10.04 1.35
N ALA A 154 0.85 -10.25 2.40
CA ALA A 154 1.76 -9.22 2.92
C ALA A 154 2.77 -8.75 1.86
N GLU A 155 3.35 -9.66 1.06
CA GLU A 155 4.28 -9.30 -0.02
C GLU A 155 3.64 -8.41 -1.09
N ASP A 156 2.40 -8.70 -1.48
CA ASP A 156 1.68 -7.94 -2.50
C ASP A 156 1.25 -6.56 -1.99
N ALA A 157 0.79 -6.48 -0.73
CA ALA A 157 0.51 -5.21 -0.08
C ALA A 157 1.79 -4.36 0.03
N LYS A 158 2.91 -4.98 0.42
CA LYS A 158 4.22 -4.35 0.47
C LYS A 158 4.68 -3.88 -0.90
N TRP A 159 4.49 -4.70 -1.93
CA TRP A 159 4.85 -4.33 -3.29
C TRP A 159 4.14 -3.04 -3.72
N ILE A 160 2.83 -2.92 -3.50
CA ILE A 160 2.07 -1.69 -3.80
C ILE A 160 2.59 -0.52 -2.95
N TYR A 161 2.84 -0.75 -1.66
CA TYR A 161 3.34 0.27 -0.73
C TYR A 161 4.70 0.84 -1.18
N ASP A 162 5.62 -0.02 -1.59
CA ASP A 162 6.99 0.38 -1.96
C ASP A 162 7.07 0.97 -3.37
N ASN A 163 6.29 0.46 -4.33
CA ASN A 163 6.46 0.77 -5.74
C ASN A 163 5.43 1.78 -6.28
N CYS A 164 4.20 1.78 -5.81
CA CYS A 164 3.21 2.75 -6.25
C CYS A 164 3.41 4.08 -5.53
N LYS A 165 3.75 5.15 -6.24
CA LYS A 165 3.91 6.49 -5.68
C LYS A 165 2.56 7.14 -5.36
N ARG A 166 2.57 8.20 -4.54
CA ARG A 166 1.36 9.04 -4.34
C ARG A 166 0.84 9.55 -5.68
N GLY A 167 -0.48 9.42 -5.90
CA GLY A 167 -1.10 9.80 -7.16
C GLY A 167 -1.15 8.69 -8.21
N THR A 168 -0.61 7.48 -7.92
CA THR A 168 -0.73 6.31 -8.80
C THR A 168 -2.20 6.06 -9.10
N LYS A 169 -2.52 5.90 -10.40
CA LYS A 169 -3.88 5.64 -10.87
C LYS A 169 -4.35 4.25 -10.44
N VAL A 170 -5.56 4.17 -9.91
CA VAL A 170 -6.24 2.93 -9.53
C VAL A 170 -7.56 2.86 -10.31
N VAL A 171 -7.79 1.79 -11.04
CA VAL A 171 -9.01 1.51 -11.79
C VAL A 171 -9.68 0.30 -11.15
N VAL A 172 -10.85 0.50 -10.57
CA VAL A 172 -11.67 -0.57 -9.99
C VAL A 172 -12.82 -0.86 -10.93
N TYR A 173 -12.98 -2.10 -11.33
CA TYR A 173 -13.98 -2.57 -12.28
C TYR A 173 -14.49 -3.96 -11.89
N SER A 174 -15.56 -4.41 -12.56
CA SER A 174 -16.13 -5.74 -12.37
C SER A 174 -16.18 -6.45 -13.71
N ASP A 175 -15.49 -7.58 -13.83
CA ASP A 175 -15.48 -8.43 -15.00
C ASP A 175 -15.51 -9.89 -14.53
N THR A 176 -16.50 -10.65 -15.00
CA THR A 176 -16.71 -12.06 -14.61
C THR A 176 -16.03 -13.05 -15.57
N GLU A 177 -15.56 -12.56 -16.71
CA GLU A 177 -14.99 -13.40 -17.78
C GLU A 177 -13.46 -13.47 -17.69
N GLU A 178 -12.82 -12.32 -17.42
CA GLU A 178 -11.36 -12.23 -17.42
C GLU A 178 -10.84 -11.58 -16.13
N ALA A 179 -9.92 -12.24 -15.44
CA ALA A 179 -9.31 -11.73 -14.22
C ALA A 179 -8.34 -10.57 -14.48
N GLY A 180 -7.84 -10.49 -15.69
CA GLY A 180 -6.83 -9.57 -16.19
C GLY A 180 -5.85 -10.31 -17.10
N GLU A 181 -4.97 -9.59 -17.80
CA GLU A 181 -4.11 -10.14 -18.86
C GLU A 181 -3.12 -11.21 -18.37
N LEU A 182 -2.78 -11.23 -17.09
CA LEU A 182 -1.89 -12.22 -16.46
C LEU A 182 -2.65 -13.34 -15.74
N GLY A 183 -3.98 -13.33 -15.83
CA GLY A 183 -4.83 -14.26 -15.08
C GLY A 183 -4.87 -13.97 -13.57
N LYS A 184 -5.57 -14.81 -12.82
CA LYS A 184 -5.69 -14.75 -11.37
C LYS A 184 -4.73 -15.75 -10.72
N PRO A 185 -3.77 -15.31 -9.90
CA PRO A 185 -2.91 -16.22 -9.15
C PRO A 185 -3.72 -17.08 -8.17
N THR A 186 -3.21 -18.25 -7.85
CA THR A 186 -3.78 -19.10 -6.79
C THR A 186 -3.38 -18.56 -5.42
N ALA A 187 -4.35 -18.39 -4.53
CA ALA A 187 -4.07 -18.00 -3.14
C ALA A 187 -3.44 -19.16 -2.38
N LEU A 188 -2.37 -18.91 -1.64
CA LEU A 188 -1.87 -19.85 -0.64
C LEU A 188 -2.96 -20.07 0.43
N LYS A 189 -2.99 -21.26 1.01
CA LYS A 189 -3.89 -21.59 2.13
C LYS A 189 -3.06 -22.02 3.33
N ILE A 190 -3.51 -21.62 4.50
CA ILE A 190 -2.86 -21.96 5.79
C ILE A 190 -3.70 -23.04 6.46
N GLU A 191 -3.08 -24.17 6.78
CA GLU A 191 -3.74 -25.26 7.49
C GLU A 191 -4.06 -24.85 8.93
N ALA A 192 -5.25 -25.29 9.41
CA ALA A 192 -5.74 -24.91 10.74
C ALA A 192 -4.87 -25.42 11.89
N ASP A 193 -4.17 -26.52 11.70
CA ASP A 193 -3.25 -27.13 12.66
C ASP A 193 -1.79 -26.66 12.50
N SER A 194 -1.50 -25.81 11.50
CA SER A 194 -0.16 -25.25 11.32
C SER A 194 0.29 -24.50 12.57
N PRO A 195 1.49 -24.79 13.13
CA PRO A 195 2.04 -24.05 14.24
C PRO A 195 2.38 -22.59 13.86
N TYR A 196 2.47 -22.28 12.57
CA TYR A 196 2.83 -20.98 12.02
C TYR A 196 1.62 -20.18 11.49
N ARG A 197 0.38 -20.65 11.72
CA ARG A 197 -0.82 -20.06 11.14
C ARG A 197 -1.04 -18.58 11.49
N THR A 198 -0.42 -18.08 12.53
CA THR A 198 -0.50 -16.66 12.93
C THR A 198 0.47 -15.75 12.19
N TRP A 199 1.17 -16.29 11.19
CA TRP A 199 2.06 -15.55 10.32
C TRP A 199 1.56 -15.60 8.87
N ASP A 200 1.66 -14.46 8.15
CA ASP A 200 1.47 -14.46 6.70
C ASP A 200 2.68 -15.17 6.05
N PRO A 201 2.46 -16.23 5.26
CA PRO A 201 3.56 -16.98 4.63
C PRO A 201 4.47 -16.12 3.74
N THR A 202 3.95 -14.99 3.26
CA THR A 202 4.65 -14.09 2.35
C THR A 202 5.27 -12.86 3.03
N ASP A 203 5.13 -12.75 4.36
CA ASP A 203 5.66 -11.61 5.11
C ASP A 203 7.19 -11.66 5.20
N ASP A 204 7.85 -10.54 4.88
CA ASP A 204 9.30 -10.39 4.82
C ASP A 204 9.99 -10.17 6.18
N SER A 205 9.26 -10.33 7.28
CA SER A 205 9.85 -10.23 8.64
C SER A 205 10.91 -11.31 8.84
N ALA A 206 12.05 -10.91 9.40
CA ALA A 206 13.19 -11.81 9.61
C ALA A 206 12.85 -13.01 10.53
N ASP A 207 11.87 -12.82 11.40
CA ASP A 207 11.40 -13.84 12.36
C ASP A 207 10.26 -14.70 11.80
N ASN A 208 9.86 -14.51 10.53
CA ASN A 208 8.79 -15.29 9.92
C ASN A 208 9.20 -16.76 9.80
N PRO A 209 8.50 -17.69 10.50
CA PRO A 209 8.88 -19.10 10.52
C PRO A 209 8.66 -19.82 9.18
N TRP A 210 7.80 -19.30 8.30
CA TRP A 210 7.61 -19.85 6.96
C TRP A 210 8.85 -19.67 6.09
N SER A 211 9.70 -18.68 6.37
CA SER A 211 10.94 -18.44 5.59
C SER A 211 12.06 -19.43 5.93
N GLY A 212 11.87 -20.33 6.90
CA GLY A 212 12.85 -21.37 7.27
C GLY A 212 14.23 -20.84 7.64
N GLY A 213 14.38 -19.55 7.97
CA GLY A 213 15.69 -18.92 8.20
C GLY A 213 16.54 -18.76 6.94
N ALA A 214 16.12 -19.29 5.80
CA ALA A 214 16.66 -18.97 4.48
C ALA A 214 15.61 -18.12 3.79
N GLY A 215 15.86 -16.82 3.68
CA GLY A 215 14.93 -15.92 3.03
C GLY A 215 14.42 -16.53 1.73
N ILE A 216 13.16 -16.93 1.69
CA ILE A 216 12.48 -17.24 0.45
C ILE A 216 12.38 -15.88 -0.24
N ALA A 217 13.38 -15.57 -1.05
CA ALA A 217 13.17 -14.58 -2.09
C ALA A 217 12.12 -15.19 -3.00
N VAL A 218 10.84 -14.94 -2.71
CA VAL A 218 9.76 -15.16 -3.66
C VAL A 218 10.09 -14.21 -4.81
N THR A 219 10.85 -14.73 -5.76
CA THR A 219 11.11 -13.98 -7.00
C THR A 219 9.72 -13.84 -7.62
N PRO A 220 9.22 -12.62 -7.83
CA PRO A 220 7.93 -12.45 -8.49
C PRO A 220 8.01 -13.23 -9.80
N PHE A 221 7.04 -14.14 -10.02
CA PHE A 221 6.93 -14.79 -11.31
C PHE A 221 6.65 -13.70 -12.34
N THR A 222 7.61 -13.48 -13.23
CA THR A 222 7.54 -12.46 -14.29
C THR A 222 7.21 -13.04 -15.66
N GLY A 223 6.98 -14.36 -15.73
CA GLY A 223 6.61 -15.09 -16.94
C GLY A 223 5.11 -15.33 -17.08
N THR A 224 4.71 -15.98 -18.17
CA THR A 224 3.35 -16.48 -18.37
C THR A 224 3.11 -17.73 -17.52
N ILE A 225 1.87 -18.07 -17.22
CA ILE A 225 1.52 -19.32 -16.45
C ILE A 225 2.10 -20.56 -17.12
N ASP A 226 2.18 -20.56 -18.45
CA ASP A 226 2.73 -21.68 -19.23
C ASP A 226 4.25 -21.84 -19.06
N GLU A 227 4.96 -20.80 -18.59
CA GLU A 227 6.40 -20.81 -18.33
C GLU A 227 6.74 -21.12 -16.86
N PHE A 228 5.72 -21.21 -15.99
CA PHE A 228 5.95 -21.50 -14.57
C PHE A 228 6.21 -23.00 -14.38
N ASP A 229 7.45 -23.33 -14.03
CA ASP A 229 7.83 -24.69 -13.70
C ASP A 229 7.49 -25.03 -12.25
N TYR A 230 6.29 -25.58 -12.05
CA TYR A 230 5.79 -26.00 -10.74
C TYR A 230 6.67 -27.06 -10.07
N VAL A 231 7.32 -27.92 -10.84
CA VAL A 231 8.19 -28.98 -10.32
C VAL A 231 9.48 -28.36 -9.78
N ALA A 232 10.11 -27.47 -10.56
CA ALA A 232 11.30 -26.76 -10.10
C ALA A 232 11.01 -25.85 -8.92
N TYR A 233 9.80 -25.28 -8.83
CA TYR A 233 9.38 -24.49 -7.69
C TYR A 233 9.18 -25.35 -6.44
N ALA A 234 8.49 -26.48 -6.54
CA ALA A 234 8.28 -27.42 -5.46
C ALA A 234 9.60 -28.05 -4.97
N ASP A 235 10.52 -28.37 -5.89
CA ASP A 235 11.86 -28.86 -5.54
C ASP A 235 12.72 -27.84 -4.81
N ARG A 236 12.55 -26.57 -5.12
CA ARG A 236 13.23 -25.46 -4.43
C ARG A 236 12.71 -25.20 -3.03
N TYR A 237 11.43 -25.52 -2.81
CA TYR A 237 10.73 -25.26 -1.54
C TYR A 237 10.02 -26.54 -1.05
N PRO A 238 10.79 -27.56 -0.61
CA PRO A 238 10.24 -28.85 -0.22
C PRO A 238 9.23 -28.74 0.94
N ASP A 239 9.40 -27.76 1.82
CA ASP A 239 8.49 -27.54 2.95
C ASP A 239 7.10 -27.01 2.52
N LEU A 240 6.98 -26.53 1.27
CA LEU A 240 5.70 -26.08 0.70
C LEU A 240 5.03 -27.19 -0.13
N GLN A 241 5.69 -28.30 -0.43
CA GLN A 241 5.11 -29.40 -1.22
C GLN A 241 3.85 -29.96 -0.58
N ASP A 242 3.86 -30.13 0.74
CA ASP A 242 2.71 -30.64 1.51
C ASP A 242 1.53 -29.65 1.52
N MET A 243 1.80 -28.35 1.36
CA MET A 243 0.78 -27.29 1.31
C MET A 243 0.02 -27.25 -0.01
N PHE A 244 0.63 -27.67 -1.11
CA PHE A 244 0.01 -27.62 -2.44
C PHE A 244 -0.75 -28.88 -2.82
N GLY A 245 -0.72 -29.93 -2.00
CA GLY A 245 -1.49 -31.17 -2.23
C GLY A 245 -1.12 -31.89 -3.51
N TYR A 246 0.06 -31.68 -4.07
CA TYR A 246 0.57 -32.39 -5.23
C TYR A 246 1.38 -33.61 -4.77
N VAL A 247 0.73 -34.75 -4.76
CA VAL A 247 1.36 -36.07 -4.80
C VAL A 247 1.18 -36.63 -6.20
#